data_d71d220eb3ce2b40ebe33d4276ed04ca
#
_entry.id   d71d220eb3ce2b40ebe33d4276ed04ca
#
_cell.length_a   1.000
_cell.length_b   1.000
_cell.length_c   1.000
_cell.angle_alpha   90.00
_cell.angle_beta   90.00
_cell.angle_gamma   90.00
#
_symmetry.space_group_name_H-M   'P 1'
#
loop_
_entity.id
_entity.type
_entity.pdbx_description
1 polymer ?
#
loop_
_entity_poly.entity_id
_entity_poly.type
_entity_poly.pdbx_seq_one_letter_code
_entity_poly.pdbx_strand_id
1 'polypeptide(L)'
;IKSMQKSLMVSTRDYAEWRDSIRFINGSLPTYLDENFNAGTLDNLNAHFVLFIRPDHSLYRVIGRGGATYVTLGDSHPIWSKAQDYLSHYWSSQHTRGYTLNGWYQEHPILLAVHPVQDPDATNPHVEGWIAMIRQLDGTDVQQIRDMTKLDIEFLRDTGEAPLAEQRALPDSENAHRLILHVPPDHQLLTQQRLSNRMLL
;
A
#
# COMPACT_ATOMS: atom_id res chain seq x y z
N ILE A 1 -5.55 2.19 -9.80
CA ILE A 1 -4.39 2.06 -8.92
C ILE A 1 -4.05 3.40 -8.25
N LYS A 2 -3.70 4.47 -8.98
CA LYS A 2 -3.34 5.77 -8.38
C LYS A 2 -4.38 6.31 -7.39
N SER A 3 -5.66 6.16 -7.67
CA SER A 3 -6.73 6.55 -6.75
C SER A 3 -6.69 5.72 -5.46
N MET A 4 -6.49 4.40 -5.58
CA MET A 4 -6.36 3.50 -4.41
C MET A 4 -5.11 3.82 -3.58
N GLN A 5 -3.96 4.06 -4.23
CA GLN A 5 -2.73 4.51 -3.56
C GLN A 5 -2.94 5.82 -2.81
N LYS A 6 -3.59 6.80 -3.47
CA LYS A 6 -3.90 8.09 -2.85
C LYS A 6 -4.80 7.93 -1.62
N SER A 7 -5.85 7.10 -1.73
CA SER A 7 -6.73 6.83 -0.59
C SER A 7 -5.98 6.19 0.57
N LEU A 8 -5.18 5.15 0.29
CA LEU A 8 -4.38 4.47 1.31
C LEU A 8 -3.39 5.43 1.98
N MET A 9 -2.71 6.28 1.19
CA MET A 9 -1.78 7.29 1.71
C MET A 9 -2.49 8.32 2.59
N VAL A 10 -3.68 8.79 2.22
CA VAL A 10 -4.46 9.73 3.03
C VAL A 10 -4.76 9.12 4.40
N SER A 11 -5.24 7.87 4.43
CA SER A 11 -5.50 7.15 5.68
C SER A 11 -4.22 6.95 6.49
N THR A 12 -3.12 6.54 5.84
CA THR A 12 -1.83 6.32 6.52
C THR A 12 -1.32 7.59 7.16
N ARG A 13 -1.40 8.72 6.44
CA ARG A 13 -0.98 10.03 6.93
C ARG A 13 -1.85 10.49 8.10
N ASP A 14 -3.17 10.34 7.99
CA ASP A 14 -4.10 10.75 9.04
C ASP A 14 -3.72 10.10 10.38
N TYR A 15 -3.53 8.79 10.39
CA TYR A 15 -3.08 8.08 11.59
C TYR A 15 -1.66 8.44 12.03
N ALA A 16 -0.76 8.72 11.10
CA ALA A 16 0.63 9.07 11.43
C ALA A 16 0.79 10.47 12.05
N GLU A 17 -0.13 11.39 11.77
CA GLU A 17 -0.15 12.75 12.32
C GLU A 17 -0.91 12.86 13.65
N TRP A 18 -1.39 11.74 14.21
CA TRP A 18 -2.04 11.76 15.53
C TRP A 18 -1.03 11.72 16.67
N ARG A 19 -1.20 12.56 17.66
CA ARG A 19 -0.39 12.53 18.89
C ARG A 19 -0.46 11.18 19.63
N ASP A 20 -1.60 10.52 19.56
CA ASP A 20 -1.79 9.22 20.19
C ASP A 20 -0.99 8.11 19.48
N SER A 21 -0.73 8.24 18.19
CA SER A 21 0.20 7.34 17.47
C SER A 21 1.64 7.48 17.96
N ILE A 22 2.09 8.69 18.26
CA ILE A 22 3.39 8.96 18.88
C ILE A 22 3.44 8.27 20.25
N ARG A 23 2.42 8.51 21.10
CA ARG A 23 2.34 7.91 22.44
C ARG A 23 2.31 6.39 22.39
N PHE A 24 1.63 5.83 21.39
CA PHE A 24 1.58 4.38 21.19
C PHE A 24 2.95 3.81 20.82
N ILE A 25 3.61 4.35 19.81
CA ILE A 25 4.94 3.85 19.38
C ILE A 25 5.98 3.98 20.49
N ASN A 26 5.87 5.03 21.31
CA ASN A 26 6.74 5.23 22.49
C ASN A 26 6.32 4.40 23.72
N GLY A 27 5.26 3.58 23.59
CA GLY A 27 4.80 2.67 24.63
C GLY A 27 3.99 3.32 25.76
N SER A 28 3.62 4.62 25.64
CA SER A 28 2.89 5.35 26.69
C SER A 28 1.37 5.30 26.55
N LEU A 29 0.82 4.66 25.50
CA LEU A 29 -0.62 4.49 25.27
C LEU A 29 -0.94 3.04 24.85
N PRO A 30 -0.95 2.07 25.75
CA PRO A 30 -1.17 0.66 25.41
C PRO A 30 -2.58 0.36 24.87
N THR A 31 -3.58 1.19 25.20
CA THR A 31 -4.97 1.02 24.76
C THR A 31 -5.24 1.51 23.33
N TYR A 32 -4.28 2.13 22.70
CA TYR A 32 -4.42 2.77 21.38
C TYR A 32 -5.05 1.87 20.31
N LEU A 33 -4.65 0.61 20.24
CA LEU A 33 -5.19 -0.30 19.24
C LEU A 33 -6.67 -0.61 19.48
N ASP A 34 -7.04 -0.87 20.73
CA ASP A 34 -8.42 -1.19 21.10
C ASP A 34 -9.37 0.00 20.88
N GLU A 35 -8.86 1.21 21.09
CA GLU A 35 -9.62 2.44 20.92
C GLU A 35 -9.80 2.83 19.44
N ASN A 36 -8.80 2.59 18.60
CA ASN A 36 -8.75 3.11 17.23
C ASN A 36 -8.95 2.06 16.14
N PHE A 37 -8.71 0.77 16.43
CA PHE A 37 -8.87 -0.33 15.49
C PHE A 37 -9.99 -1.29 15.91
N ASN A 38 -11.17 -0.74 16.16
CA ASN A 38 -12.38 -1.51 16.46
C ASN A 38 -12.89 -2.27 15.21
N ALA A 39 -14.03 -2.94 15.39
CA ALA A 39 -14.67 -3.72 14.34
C ALA A 39 -14.91 -2.87 13.07
N GLY A 40 -14.43 -3.37 11.93
CA GLY A 40 -14.59 -2.73 10.63
C GLY A 40 -13.59 -1.59 10.32
N THR A 41 -12.74 -1.17 11.26
CA THR A 41 -11.77 -0.08 10.99
C THR A 41 -10.86 -0.43 9.80
N LEU A 42 -10.25 -1.62 9.79
CA LEU A 42 -9.39 -2.04 8.68
C LEU A 42 -10.13 -2.17 7.35
N ASP A 43 -11.42 -2.54 7.39
CA ASP A 43 -12.28 -2.59 6.20
C ASP A 43 -12.55 -1.19 5.67
N ASN A 44 -12.90 -0.25 6.55
CA ASN A 44 -13.14 1.15 6.17
C ASN A 44 -11.88 1.82 5.61
N LEU A 45 -10.71 1.49 6.14
CA LEU A 45 -9.41 1.97 5.65
C LEU A 45 -8.98 1.26 4.35
N ASN A 46 -9.68 0.19 3.96
CA ASN A 46 -9.26 -0.72 2.88
C ASN A 46 -7.82 -1.23 3.09
N ALA A 47 -7.41 -1.42 4.34
CA ALA A 47 -6.12 -1.95 4.72
C ALA A 47 -6.24 -3.41 5.19
N HIS A 48 -5.31 -4.26 4.77
CA HIS A 48 -5.21 -5.63 5.25
C HIS A 48 -4.25 -5.75 6.43
N PHE A 49 -3.21 -4.90 6.43
CA PHE A 49 -2.22 -4.85 7.51
C PHE A 49 -1.88 -3.40 7.84
N VAL A 50 -1.60 -3.15 9.12
CA VAL A 50 -1.01 -1.90 9.60
C VAL A 50 0.22 -2.25 10.44
N LEU A 51 1.33 -1.61 10.11
CA LEU A 51 2.61 -1.78 10.78
C LEU A 51 2.98 -0.48 11.49
N PHE A 52 3.33 -0.59 12.75
CA PHE A 52 3.89 0.48 13.57
C PHE A 52 5.37 0.20 13.75
N ILE A 53 6.21 1.13 13.34
CA ILE A 53 7.65 0.94 13.19
C ILE A 53 8.35 2.01 14.02
N ARG A 54 9.35 1.63 14.81
CA ARG A 54 10.12 2.54 15.66
C ARG A 54 11.09 3.42 14.88
N PRO A 55 11.63 4.48 15.49
CA PRO A 55 12.62 5.34 14.85
C PRO A 55 13.89 4.61 14.37
N ASP A 56 14.26 3.51 15.02
CA ASP A 56 15.38 2.65 14.64
C ASP A 56 15.05 1.64 13.52
N HIS A 57 13.88 1.78 12.90
CA HIS A 57 13.34 0.90 11.86
C HIS A 57 12.99 -0.52 12.34
N SER A 58 12.99 -0.78 13.65
CA SER A 58 12.48 -2.04 14.19
C SER A 58 10.94 -2.04 14.21
N LEU A 59 10.35 -3.24 14.06
CA LEU A 59 8.91 -3.39 14.23
C LEU A 59 8.52 -3.14 15.68
N TYR A 60 7.53 -2.29 15.90
CA TYR A 60 6.87 -2.16 17.21
C TYR A 60 5.64 -3.04 17.31
N ARG A 61 4.78 -2.99 16.30
CA ARG A 61 3.54 -3.79 16.25
C ARG A 61 3.08 -3.98 14.81
N VAL A 62 2.51 -5.13 14.54
CA VAL A 62 1.76 -5.37 13.30
C VAL A 62 0.38 -5.90 13.65
N ILE A 63 -0.63 -5.35 12.99
CA ILE A 63 -2.00 -5.83 13.05
C ILE A 63 -2.50 -6.17 11.65
N GLY A 64 -3.42 -7.12 11.57
CA GLY A 64 -4.05 -7.54 10.33
C GLY A 64 -5.55 -7.71 10.50
N ARG A 65 -6.27 -7.87 9.40
CA ARG A 65 -7.70 -8.21 9.44
C ARG A 65 -7.91 -9.53 10.16
N GLY A 66 -8.84 -9.55 11.10
CA GLY A 66 -9.16 -10.70 11.92
C GLY A 66 -10.68 -10.94 12.02
N GLY A 67 -11.40 -11.01 10.90
CA GLY A 67 -12.86 -11.15 10.92
C GLY A 67 -13.54 -9.87 11.42
N ALA A 68 -14.22 -9.91 12.58
CA ALA A 68 -14.97 -8.77 13.10
C ALA A 68 -14.09 -7.63 13.67
N THR A 69 -12.80 -7.87 13.92
CA THR A 69 -11.88 -6.88 14.47
C THR A 69 -10.47 -7.10 13.90
N TYR A 70 -9.46 -6.41 14.41
CA TYR A 70 -8.07 -6.69 14.07
C TYR A 70 -7.52 -7.89 14.86
N VAL A 71 -6.44 -8.48 14.35
CA VAL A 71 -5.60 -9.43 15.08
C VAL A 71 -4.19 -8.88 15.18
N THR A 72 -3.56 -9.00 16.37
CA THR A 72 -2.14 -8.71 16.51
C THR A 72 -1.35 -9.89 15.96
N LEU A 73 -0.44 -9.59 15.03
CA LEU A 73 0.44 -10.57 14.42
C LEU A 73 1.80 -10.56 15.14
N GLY A 74 2.44 -11.72 15.20
CA GLY A 74 3.78 -11.83 15.80
C GLY A 74 4.86 -11.15 14.95
N ASP A 75 5.98 -10.80 15.58
CA ASP A 75 7.11 -10.13 14.92
C ASP A 75 7.75 -10.97 13.80
N SER A 76 7.55 -12.30 13.84
CA SER A 76 7.98 -13.23 12.81
C SER A 76 6.99 -13.37 11.64
N HIS A 77 5.88 -12.61 11.64
CA HIS A 77 4.90 -12.71 10.56
C HIS A 77 5.52 -12.28 9.23
N PRO A 78 5.35 -13.07 8.14
CA PRO A 78 6.04 -12.84 6.87
C PRO A 78 5.79 -11.48 6.24
N ILE A 79 4.67 -10.82 6.57
CA ILE A 79 4.38 -9.46 6.08
C ILE A 79 5.41 -8.44 6.54
N TRP A 80 5.99 -8.61 7.74
CA TRP A 80 7.03 -7.72 8.23
C TRP A 80 8.31 -7.82 7.40
N SER A 81 8.83 -9.04 7.21
CA SER A 81 10.00 -9.25 6.35
C SER A 81 9.78 -8.68 4.94
N LYS A 82 8.58 -8.90 4.40
CA LYS A 82 8.24 -8.37 3.08
C LYS A 82 8.16 -6.84 3.06
N ALA A 83 7.58 -6.23 4.08
CA ALA A 83 7.56 -4.78 4.20
C ALA A 83 8.97 -4.21 4.35
N GLN A 84 9.86 -4.85 5.10
CA GLN A 84 11.26 -4.43 5.23
C GLN A 84 11.97 -4.40 3.87
N ASP A 85 11.78 -5.41 3.00
CA ASP A 85 12.36 -5.43 1.66
C ASP A 85 11.99 -4.17 0.86
N TYR A 86 10.72 -3.77 0.93
CA TYR A 86 10.23 -2.58 0.24
C TYR A 86 10.68 -1.28 0.92
N LEU A 87 10.64 -1.23 2.24
CA LEU A 87 10.94 -0.02 3.01
C LEU A 87 12.44 0.26 3.16
N SER A 88 13.30 -0.73 2.96
CA SER A 88 14.77 -0.56 3.04
C SER A 88 15.26 0.55 2.09
N HIS A 89 14.69 0.62 0.89
CA HIS A 89 14.96 1.66 -0.09
C HIS A 89 14.45 3.03 0.34
N TYR A 90 13.26 3.06 0.94
CA TYR A 90 12.68 4.29 1.48
C TYR A 90 13.55 4.89 2.59
N TRP A 91 14.00 4.06 3.52
CA TRP A 91 14.83 4.53 4.63
C TRP A 91 16.23 4.98 4.19
N SER A 92 16.81 4.33 3.17
CA SER A 92 18.12 4.70 2.64
C SER A 92 18.12 6.09 1.97
N SER A 93 16.98 6.54 1.46
CA SER A 93 16.83 7.85 0.80
C SER A 93 16.43 8.99 1.74
N GLN A 94 16.40 8.79 3.05
CA GLN A 94 16.07 9.79 4.09
C GLN A 94 14.75 10.54 3.83
N HIS A 95 13.73 9.83 3.39
CA HIS A 95 12.42 10.44 3.14
C HIS A 95 11.76 10.88 4.45
N THR A 96 11.45 12.17 4.54
CA THR A 96 10.67 12.77 5.64
C THR A 96 9.19 12.93 5.29
N ARG A 97 8.77 12.43 4.13
CA ARG A 97 7.39 12.53 3.62
C ARG A 97 6.83 11.15 3.33
N GLY A 98 5.50 11.06 3.32
CA GLY A 98 4.81 9.82 2.97
C GLY A 98 5.14 9.34 1.55
N TYR A 99 5.17 8.03 1.37
CA TYR A 99 5.52 7.36 0.12
C TYR A 99 4.60 6.16 -0.14
N THR A 100 4.31 5.87 -1.42
CA THR A 100 3.53 4.70 -1.82
C THR A 100 4.33 3.79 -2.72
N LEU A 101 4.15 2.50 -2.53
CA LEU A 101 4.80 1.43 -3.30
C LEU A 101 3.74 0.47 -3.83
N ASN A 102 4.12 -0.25 -4.89
CA ASN A 102 3.40 -1.41 -5.39
C ASN A 102 4.30 -2.63 -5.29
N GLY A 103 3.71 -3.79 -5.09
CA GLY A 103 4.49 -5.01 -5.05
C GLY A 103 3.64 -6.25 -4.92
N TRP A 104 4.24 -7.30 -4.39
CA TRP A 104 3.62 -8.60 -4.19
C TRP A 104 3.84 -9.11 -2.77
N TYR A 105 2.80 -9.67 -2.21
CA TYR A 105 2.87 -10.44 -0.98
C TYR A 105 2.12 -11.75 -1.17
N GLN A 106 2.82 -12.87 -1.02
CA GLN A 106 2.32 -14.19 -1.42
C GLN A 106 1.85 -14.16 -2.88
N GLU A 107 0.62 -14.56 -3.16
CA GLU A 107 0.05 -14.57 -4.51
C GLU A 107 -0.80 -13.32 -4.83
N HIS A 108 -0.74 -12.30 -3.97
CA HIS A 108 -1.55 -11.09 -4.14
C HIS A 108 -0.69 -9.87 -4.48
N PRO A 109 -1.08 -9.07 -5.50
CA PRO A 109 -0.53 -7.74 -5.66
C PRO A 109 -0.90 -6.88 -4.44
N ILE A 110 0.03 -6.04 -4.02
CA ILE A 110 -0.18 -5.16 -2.87
C ILE A 110 0.08 -3.70 -3.22
N LEU A 111 -0.63 -2.84 -2.52
CA LEU A 111 -0.32 -1.42 -2.38
C LEU A 111 0.18 -1.21 -0.95
N LEU A 112 1.30 -0.50 -0.81
CA LEU A 112 1.86 -0.12 0.47
C LEU A 112 1.96 1.41 0.52
N ALA A 113 1.49 2.00 1.59
CA ALA A 113 1.71 3.40 1.91
C ALA A 113 2.46 3.48 3.24
N VAL A 114 3.46 4.33 3.31
CA VAL A 114 4.22 4.60 4.54
C VAL A 114 4.28 6.09 4.79
N HIS A 115 4.14 6.49 6.04
CA HIS A 115 4.23 7.89 6.46
C HIS A 115 5.01 8.00 7.79
N PRO A 116 5.91 8.99 7.91
CA PRO A 116 6.57 9.26 9.20
C PRO A 116 5.55 9.71 10.23
N VAL A 117 5.69 9.22 11.46
CA VAL A 117 4.92 9.67 12.62
C VAL A 117 5.59 10.90 13.19
N GLN A 118 4.87 12.02 13.20
CA GLN A 118 5.39 13.33 13.60
C GLN A 118 4.29 14.11 14.31
N ASP A 119 4.68 14.98 15.25
CA ASP A 119 3.75 15.95 15.82
C ASP A 119 3.42 17.02 14.75
N PRO A 120 2.17 17.13 14.30
CA PRO A 120 1.77 18.07 13.26
C PRO A 120 1.91 19.54 13.68
N ASP A 121 1.93 19.80 14.99
CA ASP A 121 2.03 21.15 15.55
C ASP A 121 3.48 21.55 15.88
N ALA A 122 4.46 20.64 15.70
CA ALA A 122 5.85 20.94 16.00
C ALA A 122 6.47 21.85 14.94
N THR A 123 7.17 22.89 15.38
CA THR A 123 7.90 23.81 14.50
C THR A 123 9.04 23.11 13.74
N ASN A 124 9.67 22.12 14.37
CA ASN A 124 10.67 21.24 13.77
C ASN A 124 10.25 19.77 14.06
N PRO A 125 9.44 19.16 13.21
CA PRO A 125 8.94 17.82 13.47
C PRO A 125 10.08 16.80 13.49
N HIS A 126 10.20 16.08 14.59
CA HIS A 126 11.05 14.92 14.71
C HIS A 126 10.28 13.68 14.27
N VAL A 127 10.94 12.73 13.61
CA VAL A 127 10.31 11.45 13.24
C VAL A 127 10.36 10.52 14.44
N GLU A 128 9.18 10.25 15.02
CA GLU A 128 8.98 9.39 16.18
C GLU A 128 8.78 7.91 15.79
N GLY A 129 8.76 7.63 14.51
CA GLY A 129 8.57 6.32 13.92
C GLY A 129 7.84 6.40 12.58
N TRP A 130 7.29 5.27 12.12
CA TRP A 130 6.50 5.23 10.89
C TRP A 130 5.25 4.38 11.08
N ILE A 131 4.21 4.73 10.33
CA ILE A 131 3.07 3.86 10.09
C ILE A 131 3.11 3.43 8.63
N ALA A 132 2.99 2.13 8.40
CA ALA A 132 2.79 1.59 7.05
C ALA A 132 1.46 0.85 6.99
N MET A 133 0.66 1.15 5.97
CA MET A 133 -0.58 0.43 5.68
C MET A 133 -0.42 -0.36 4.38
N ILE A 134 -0.88 -1.60 4.38
CA ILE A 134 -0.80 -2.50 3.24
C ILE A 134 -2.21 -2.96 2.86
N ARG A 135 -2.54 -2.79 1.59
CA ARG A 135 -3.73 -3.32 0.94
C ARG A 135 -3.34 -4.43 -0.01
N GLN A 136 -3.88 -5.62 0.16
CA GLN A 136 -3.86 -6.66 -0.87
C GLN A 136 -4.96 -6.37 -1.88
N LEU A 137 -4.64 -6.48 -3.16
CA LEU A 137 -5.64 -6.36 -4.23
C LEU A 137 -6.21 -7.75 -4.48
N ASP A 138 -7.48 -7.91 -4.22
CA ASP A 138 -8.21 -9.15 -4.46
C ASP A 138 -8.94 -9.14 -5.83
N GLY A 139 -9.66 -10.23 -6.11
CA GLY A 139 -10.43 -10.35 -7.33
C GLY A 139 -11.49 -9.24 -7.51
N THR A 140 -12.04 -8.73 -6.41
CA THR A 140 -13.02 -7.63 -6.43
C THR A 140 -12.35 -6.31 -6.84
N ASP A 141 -11.16 -6.04 -6.31
CA ASP A 141 -10.36 -4.86 -6.69
C ASP A 141 -9.98 -4.91 -8.17
N VAL A 142 -9.52 -6.07 -8.64
CA VAL A 142 -9.18 -6.28 -10.06
C VAL A 142 -10.41 -6.07 -10.94
N GLN A 143 -11.55 -6.64 -10.56
CA GLN A 143 -12.79 -6.47 -11.30
C GLN A 143 -13.26 -5.01 -11.33
N GLN A 144 -13.16 -4.30 -10.22
CA GLN A 144 -13.47 -2.86 -10.17
C GLN A 144 -12.58 -2.06 -11.13
N ILE A 145 -11.28 -2.38 -11.20
CA ILE A 145 -10.36 -1.72 -12.14
C ILE A 145 -10.75 -2.04 -13.59
N ARG A 146 -11.08 -3.30 -13.91
CA ARG A 146 -11.60 -3.70 -15.23
C ARG A 146 -12.84 -2.92 -15.60
N ASP A 147 -13.80 -2.81 -14.69
CA ASP A 147 -15.07 -2.10 -14.93
C ASP A 147 -14.84 -0.60 -15.18
N MET A 148 -13.94 0.03 -14.43
CA MET A 148 -13.62 1.44 -14.62
C MET A 148 -12.84 1.71 -15.90
N THR A 149 -11.90 0.85 -16.25
CA THR A 149 -11.04 1.05 -17.42
C THR A 149 -11.61 0.47 -18.70
N LYS A 150 -12.58 -0.45 -18.59
CA LYS A 150 -13.11 -1.26 -19.69
C LYS A 150 -12.02 -2.07 -20.40
N LEU A 151 -10.95 -2.40 -19.67
CA LEU A 151 -9.84 -3.23 -20.12
C LEU A 151 -9.85 -4.54 -19.34
N ASP A 152 -9.58 -5.63 -20.02
CA ASP A 152 -9.24 -6.88 -19.36
C ASP A 152 -7.78 -6.79 -18.94
N ILE A 153 -7.56 -6.71 -17.65
CA ILE A 153 -6.23 -6.50 -17.07
C ILE A 153 -5.87 -7.64 -16.16
N GLU A 154 -4.59 -7.93 -16.15
CA GLU A 154 -3.98 -8.86 -15.20
C GLU A 154 -2.79 -8.20 -14.51
N PHE A 155 -2.54 -8.57 -13.27
CA PHE A 155 -1.33 -8.19 -12.56
C PHE A 155 -0.34 -9.35 -12.66
N LEU A 156 0.86 -9.05 -13.12
CA LEU A 156 1.94 -10.02 -13.25
C LEU A 156 3.12 -9.62 -12.35
N ARG A 157 3.84 -10.61 -11.87
CA ARG A 157 5.14 -10.39 -11.21
C ARG A 157 6.18 -10.04 -12.28
N ASP A 158 7.05 -9.11 -11.94
CA ASP A 158 8.23 -8.86 -12.77
C ASP A 158 9.20 -10.04 -12.64
N THR A 159 9.50 -10.68 -13.75
CA THR A 159 10.47 -11.78 -13.85
C THR A 159 11.88 -11.28 -14.15
N GLY A 160 12.07 -9.95 -14.29
CA GLY A 160 13.33 -9.35 -14.71
C GLY A 160 13.58 -9.37 -16.21
N GLU A 161 12.67 -9.94 -16.98
CA GLU A 161 12.71 -9.90 -18.45
C GLU A 161 12.16 -8.54 -18.95
N ALA A 162 12.58 -8.15 -20.15
CA ALA A 162 12.03 -6.94 -20.77
C ALA A 162 10.50 -7.10 -20.95
N PRO A 163 9.70 -6.11 -20.48
CA PRO A 163 8.26 -6.22 -20.60
C PRO A 163 7.84 -6.30 -22.07
N LEU A 164 6.89 -7.18 -22.35
CA LEU A 164 6.27 -7.26 -23.68
C LEU A 164 5.51 -5.96 -23.99
N ALA A 165 5.20 -5.72 -25.26
CA ALA A 165 4.53 -4.49 -25.71
C ALA A 165 3.20 -4.22 -25.00
N GLU A 166 2.52 -5.29 -24.56
CA GLU A 166 1.25 -5.24 -23.82
C GLU A 166 1.44 -5.10 -22.30
N GLN A 167 2.67 -5.06 -21.82
CA GLN A 167 3.00 -5.01 -20.40
C GLN A 167 3.50 -3.62 -20.03
N ARG A 168 3.02 -3.08 -18.94
CA ARG A 168 3.50 -1.82 -18.38
C ARG A 168 3.80 -1.98 -16.90
N ALA A 169 5.03 -1.69 -16.50
CA ALA A 169 5.36 -1.53 -15.10
C ALA A 169 4.57 -0.35 -14.53
N LEU A 170 3.92 -0.55 -13.39
CA LEU A 170 3.29 0.56 -12.71
C LEU A 170 4.37 1.50 -12.16
N PRO A 171 4.16 2.83 -12.24
CA PRO A 171 5.03 3.79 -11.58
C PRO A 171 5.08 3.48 -10.08
N ASP A 172 6.16 3.87 -9.43
CA ASP A 172 6.43 3.64 -8.01
C ASP A 172 6.62 2.15 -7.62
N SER A 173 6.89 1.28 -8.60
CA SER A 173 7.38 -0.07 -8.36
C SER A 173 8.89 -0.11 -8.57
N GLU A 174 9.67 -0.15 -7.49
CA GLU A 174 11.13 -0.28 -7.57
C GLU A 174 11.56 -1.74 -7.55
N ASN A 175 12.48 -2.08 -8.46
CA ASN A 175 13.24 -3.34 -8.50
C ASN A 175 12.43 -4.65 -8.71
N ALA A 176 13.02 -5.79 -8.38
CA ALA A 176 12.57 -7.16 -8.64
C ALA A 176 11.13 -7.54 -8.15
N HIS A 177 10.37 -6.58 -7.65
CA HIS A 177 9.01 -6.76 -7.14
C HIS A 177 7.97 -5.91 -7.86
N ARG A 178 8.30 -5.44 -9.06
CA ARG A 178 7.39 -4.60 -9.85
C ARG A 178 6.05 -5.29 -10.08
N LEU A 179 5.01 -4.50 -9.95
CA LEU A 179 3.69 -4.88 -10.39
C LEU A 179 3.56 -4.50 -11.87
N ILE A 180 3.37 -5.50 -12.71
CA ILE A 180 3.20 -5.32 -14.14
C ILE A 180 1.71 -5.40 -14.46
N LEU A 181 1.19 -4.40 -15.14
CA LEU A 181 -0.13 -4.42 -15.73
C LEU A 181 -0.03 -5.04 -17.13
N HIS A 182 -0.69 -6.16 -17.32
CA HIS A 182 -0.85 -6.81 -18.62
C HIS A 182 -2.24 -6.55 -19.19
N VAL A 183 -2.30 -6.14 -20.45
CA VAL A 183 -3.55 -5.98 -21.20
C VAL A 183 -3.49 -6.93 -22.38
N PRO A 184 -4.26 -8.03 -22.40
CA PRO A 184 -4.25 -8.98 -23.50
C PRO A 184 -4.54 -8.33 -24.87
N PRO A 185 -3.88 -8.78 -25.96
CA PRO A 185 -3.96 -8.14 -27.28
C PRO A 185 -5.34 -8.08 -27.89
N ASP A 186 -6.20 -9.02 -27.59
CA ASP A 186 -7.58 -9.06 -28.12
C ASP A 186 -8.43 -7.86 -27.69
N HIS A 187 -8.10 -7.23 -26.57
CA HIS A 187 -8.77 -6.02 -26.10
C HIS A 187 -8.19 -4.72 -26.69
N GLN A 188 -6.94 -4.75 -27.17
CA GLN A 188 -6.31 -3.59 -27.80
C GLN A 188 -6.99 -3.25 -29.14
N LEU A 189 -7.35 -4.26 -29.93
CA LEU A 189 -8.03 -4.08 -31.21
C LEU A 189 -9.41 -3.43 -31.04
N LEU A 190 -10.18 -3.83 -30.02
CA LEU A 190 -11.49 -3.26 -29.73
C LEU A 190 -11.39 -1.81 -29.22
N THR A 191 -10.33 -1.49 -28.48
CA THR A 191 -10.10 -0.13 -27.98
C THR A 191 -9.63 0.81 -29.08
N GLN A 192 -8.76 0.34 -29.98
CA GLN A 192 -8.33 1.11 -31.16
C GLN A 192 -9.49 1.35 -32.14
N GLN A 193 -10.34 0.37 -32.36
CA GLN A 193 -11.54 0.54 -33.20
C GLN A 193 -12.53 1.53 -32.59
N ARG A 194 -12.72 1.53 -31.27
CA ARG A 194 -13.58 2.50 -30.55
C ARG A 194 -13.04 3.92 -30.60
N LEU A 195 -11.72 4.09 -30.49
CA LEU A 195 -11.07 5.41 -30.61
C LEU A 195 -11.11 5.91 -32.06
N SER A 196 -10.90 5.03 -33.04
CA SER A 196 -10.99 5.37 -34.47
C SER A 196 -12.41 5.79 -34.87
N ASN A 197 -13.41 5.09 -34.35
CA ASN A 197 -14.83 5.43 -34.64
C ASN A 197 -15.30 6.71 -33.90
N ARG A 198 -14.63 7.15 -32.84
CA ARG A 198 -14.87 8.45 -32.16
C ARG A 198 -14.23 9.63 -32.87
N MET A 199 -13.24 9.43 -33.72
CA MET A 199 -12.60 10.49 -34.51
C MET A 199 -13.26 10.69 -35.89
N LEU A 200 -14.26 9.88 -36.23
CA LEU A 200 -14.99 9.95 -37.48
C LEU A 200 -16.44 10.46 -37.33
N LEU A 201 -16.83 10.94 -36.16
CA LEU A 201 -18.06 11.65 -35.84
C LEU A 201 -17.75 13.03 -35.24
#